data_391f8404689bc419c6ba0c6688dfd892
#
_entry.id   391f8404689bc419c6ba0c6688dfd892
#
_cell.length_a   1.000
_cell.length_b   1.000
_cell.length_c   1.000
_cell.angle_alpha   90.00
_cell.angle_beta   90.00
_cell.angle_gamma   90.00
#
_symmetry.space_group_name_H-M   'P 1'
#
loop_
_entity.id
_entity.type
_entity.pdbx_description
1 polymer ?
#
loop_
_entity_poly.entity_id
_entity_poly.type
_entity_poly.pdbx_seq_one_letter_code
_entity_poly.pdbx_strand_id
1 'polypeptide(L)' 'MWAVGSDQLELSVREMTCGHCEAAIQKEVSAVAGVSSVVVDLETKLVTVTGSEVDHGAVVAAIDEAGFDVA' A
#
# COMPACT_ATOMS: atom_id res chain seq x y z
N MET A 1 -12.48 -24.50 -0.85
CA MET A 1 -12.70 -23.83 -0.83
C MET A 1 -12.31 -22.70 -1.26
N TRP A 2 -12.23 -21.88 -1.12
CA TRP A 2 -11.98 -20.76 -1.67
C TRP A 2 -10.74 -20.18 -1.23
N ALA A 3 -10.34 -19.11 -1.73
CA ALA A 3 -9.17 -18.42 -1.46
C ALA A 3 -9.17 -17.99 -0.07
N VAL A 4 -8.23 -18.42 0.65
CA VAL A 4 -8.18 -18.13 1.97
C VAL A 4 -6.98 -17.38 2.27
N GLY A 5 -7.00 -16.46 3.18
CA GLY A 5 -5.86 -15.70 3.64
C GLY A 5 -5.43 -14.58 2.73
N SER A 6 -6.26 -14.21 1.77
CA SER A 6 -5.96 -13.08 0.92
C SER A 6 -6.70 -11.86 1.41
N ASP A 7 -5.97 -10.84 1.80
CA ASP A 7 -6.55 -9.59 2.25
C ASP A 7 -6.20 -8.48 1.27
N GLN A 8 -7.12 -7.57 1.11
CA GLN A 8 -6.90 -6.43 0.24
C GLN A 8 -7.21 -5.16 1.01
N LEU A 9 -6.28 -4.23 1.03
CA LEU A 9 -6.44 -2.96 1.72
C LEU A 9 -6.34 -1.83 0.71
N GLU A 10 -7.24 -0.87 0.82
CA GLU A 10 -7.19 0.31 -0.03
C GLU A 10 -6.95 1.53 0.83
N LEU A 11 -5.95 2.30 0.47
CA LEU A 11 -5.56 3.47 1.24
C LEU A 11 -5.51 4.67 0.31
N SER A 12 -5.99 5.79 0.79
CA SER A 12 -5.99 7.02 0.00
C SER A 12 -4.78 7.85 0.39
N VAL A 13 -3.92 8.16 -0.59
CA VAL A 13 -2.74 8.97 -0.37
C VAL A 13 -2.80 10.14 -1.31
N ARG A 14 -3.31 11.25 -0.82
CA ARG A 14 -3.56 12.42 -1.67
C ARG A 14 -2.31 13.11 -2.15
N GLU A 15 -1.21 12.88 -1.48
CA GLU A 15 0.05 13.53 -1.82
C GLU A 15 0.78 12.85 -2.97
N MET A 16 0.28 11.74 -3.47
CA MET A 16 0.89 11.09 -4.62
C MET A 16 0.65 11.92 -5.86
N THR A 17 1.72 12.46 -6.42
CA THR A 17 1.59 13.32 -7.59
C THR A 17 2.50 12.93 -8.75
N CYS A 18 3.38 11.97 -8.56
CA CYS A 18 4.31 11.59 -9.62
C CYS A 18 4.78 10.16 -9.46
N GLY A 19 5.50 9.67 -10.45
CA GLY A 19 5.98 8.30 -10.43
C GLY A 19 6.97 7.99 -9.33
N HIS A 20 7.70 8.99 -8.85
CA HIS A 20 8.61 8.79 -7.73
C HIS A 20 7.85 8.45 -6.45
N CYS A 21 6.68 9.08 -6.28
CA CYS A 21 5.84 8.78 -5.13
C CYS A 21 5.33 7.35 -5.20
N GLU A 22 4.93 6.93 -6.38
CA GLU A 22 4.46 5.58 -6.60
C GLU A 22 5.56 4.57 -6.26
N ALA A 23 6.76 4.78 -6.76
CA ALA A 23 7.87 3.88 -6.54
C ALA A 23 8.25 3.81 -5.06
N ALA A 24 8.25 4.95 -4.38
CA ALA A 24 8.59 5.00 -2.97
C ALA A 24 7.58 4.22 -2.14
N ILE A 25 6.30 4.43 -2.41
CA ILE A 25 5.25 3.74 -1.68
C ILE A 25 5.31 2.24 -1.95
N GLN A 26 5.47 1.85 -3.21
CA GLN A 26 5.57 0.43 -3.56
C GLN A 26 6.73 -0.24 -2.83
N LYS A 27 7.86 0.43 -2.79
CA LYS A 27 9.05 -0.13 -2.16
C LYS A 27 8.84 -0.33 -0.66
N GLU A 28 8.33 0.70 0.01
CA GLU A 28 8.15 0.64 1.45
C GLU A 28 7.06 -0.36 1.84
N VAL A 29 5.95 -0.33 1.13
CA VAL A 29 4.83 -1.20 1.46
C VAL A 29 5.15 -2.65 1.12
N SER A 30 5.91 -2.88 0.06
CA SER A 30 6.30 -4.24 -0.31
C SER A 30 7.19 -4.89 0.75
N ALA A 31 7.84 -4.09 1.57
CA ALA A 31 8.69 -4.61 2.64
C ALA A 31 7.87 -5.04 3.86
N VAL A 32 6.59 -4.73 3.89
CA VAL A 32 5.73 -5.11 5.01
C VAL A 32 5.46 -6.61 4.95
N ALA A 33 5.55 -7.27 6.10
CA ALA A 33 5.33 -8.71 6.16
C ALA A 33 3.90 -9.05 5.73
N GLY A 34 3.74 -10.09 4.95
CA GLY A 34 2.45 -10.54 4.50
C GLY A 34 1.99 -9.92 3.18
N VAL A 35 2.64 -8.88 2.71
CA VAL A 35 2.25 -8.22 1.47
C VAL A 35 2.69 -9.04 0.27
N SER A 36 1.74 -9.37 -0.60
CA SER A 36 2.00 -10.09 -1.84
C SER A 36 2.20 -9.14 -2.99
N SER A 37 1.38 -8.13 -3.10
CA SER A 37 1.51 -7.17 -4.18
C SER A 37 0.96 -5.81 -3.76
N VAL A 38 1.42 -4.79 -4.44
CA VAL A 38 1.02 -3.42 -4.20
C VAL A 38 0.70 -2.78 -5.54
N VAL A 39 -0.47 -2.18 -5.64
CA VAL A 39 -0.87 -1.45 -6.83
C VAL A 39 -1.10 0.00 -6.43
N VAL A 40 -0.48 0.91 -7.13
CA VAL A 40 -0.63 2.33 -6.88
C VAL A 40 -1.31 2.96 -8.08
N ASP A 41 -2.42 3.66 -7.83
CA ASP A 41 -3.15 4.34 -8.89
C ASP A 41 -3.00 5.84 -8.67
N LEU A 42 -2.28 6.49 -9.55
CA LEU A 42 -2.05 7.93 -9.45
C LEU A 42 -3.26 8.75 -9.84
N GLU A 43 -4.15 8.16 -10.63
CA GLU A 43 -5.36 8.86 -11.04
C GLU A 43 -6.31 9.06 -9.88
N THR A 44 -6.57 8.00 -9.14
CA THR A 44 -7.49 8.04 -8.00
C THR A 44 -6.76 8.28 -6.69
N LYS A 45 -5.44 8.24 -6.73
CA LYS A 45 -4.58 8.40 -5.54
C LYS A 45 -4.83 7.32 -4.51
N LEU A 46 -5.07 6.11 -5.00
CA LEU A 46 -5.32 4.96 -4.14
C LEU A 46 -4.16 3.98 -4.19
N VAL A 47 -3.86 3.43 -3.05
CA VAL A 47 -2.87 2.36 -2.93
C VAL A 47 -3.62 1.11 -2.51
N THR A 48 -3.54 0.07 -3.33
CA THR A 48 -4.17 -1.21 -3.05
C THR A 48 -3.10 -2.21 -2.68
N VAL A 49 -3.20 -2.76 -1.49
CA VAL A 49 -2.23 -3.73 -0.98
C VAL A 49 -2.91 -5.07 -0.87
N THR A 50 -2.33 -6.07 -1.49
CA THR A 50 -2.88 -7.42 -1.44
C THR A 50 -1.87 -8.33 -0.74
N GLY A 51 -2.37 -9.20 0.10
CA GLY A 51 -1.50 -10.14 0.79
C GLY A 51 -2.26 -11.02 1.74
N SER A 52 -1.54 -11.67 2.65
CA SER A 52 -2.11 -12.56 3.62
C SER A 52 -1.77 -12.05 5.01
N GLU A 53 -2.78 -11.83 5.82
CA GLU A 53 -2.62 -11.32 7.18
C GLU A 53 -1.84 -10.00 7.22
N VAL A 54 -2.18 -9.11 6.31
CA VAL A 54 -1.51 -7.81 6.22
C VAL A 54 -2.04 -6.90 7.34
N ASP A 55 -1.11 -6.31 8.07
CA ASP A 55 -1.46 -5.41 9.15
C ASP A 55 -1.67 -4.01 8.58
N HIS A 56 -2.89 -3.49 8.68
CA HIS A 56 -3.21 -2.17 8.19
C HIS A 56 -2.31 -1.10 8.81
N GLY A 57 -2.06 -1.21 10.11
CA GLY A 57 -1.18 -0.27 10.79
C GLY A 57 0.24 -0.29 10.25
N ALA A 58 0.73 -1.48 9.92
CA ALA A 58 2.07 -1.62 9.35
C ALA A 58 2.14 -0.99 7.95
N VAL A 59 1.08 -1.13 7.17
CA VAL A 59 1.03 -0.52 5.83
C VAL A 59 0.99 1.00 5.95
N VAL A 60 0.19 1.52 6.87
CA VAL A 60 0.12 2.96 7.12
C VAL A 60 1.48 3.48 7.55
N ALA A 61 2.15 2.76 8.43
CA ALA A 61 3.49 3.14 8.89
C ALA A 61 4.49 3.14 7.74
N ALA A 62 4.38 2.17 6.84
CA ALA A 62 5.27 2.10 5.69
C ALA A 62 5.07 3.30 4.77
N ILE A 63 3.82 3.70 4.55
CA ILE A 63 3.53 4.87 3.73
C ILE A 63 4.06 6.14 4.40
N ASP A 64 3.91 6.22 5.71
CA ASP A 64 4.43 7.36 6.47
C ASP A 64 5.95 7.42 6.37
N GLU A 65 6.62 6.26 6.42
CA GLU A 65 8.07 6.19 6.26
C GLU A 65 8.51 6.67 4.88
N ALA A 66 7.68 6.45 3.88
CA ALA A 66 7.96 6.94 2.54
C ALA A 66 7.77 8.47 2.42
N GLY A 67 7.24 9.10 3.46
CA GLY A 67 7.05 10.54 3.48
C GLY A 67 5.68 11.01 3.06
N PHE A 68 4.66 10.14 3.13
CA PHE A 68 3.31 10.50 2.72
C PHE A 68 2.33 10.24 3.83
N ASP A 69 1.22 10.95 3.81
CA ASP A 69 0.14 10.77 4.77
C ASP A 69 -1.00 9.99 4.14
N VAL A 70 -1.57 9.10 4.91
CA VAL A 70 -2.76 8.36 4.48
C VAL A 70 -3.99 9.13 4.92
N ALA A 71 -4.86 9.40 3.99
CA ALA A 71 -6.07 10.15 4.26
C ALA A 71 -7.15 9.29 4.92
#